data_2d041de65c2f583f69d13f8178c91cc7
#
_entry.id   2d041de65c2f583f69d13f8178c91cc7
#
_cell.length_a   1.000
_cell.length_b   1.000
_cell.length_c   1.000
_cell.angle_alpha   90.00
_cell.angle_beta   90.00
_cell.angle_gamma   90.00
#
_symmetry.space_group_name_H-M   'P 1'
#
loop_
_entity.id
_entity.type
_entity.pdbx_description
1 polymer ?
#
loop_
_entity_poly.entity_id
_entity_poly.type
_entity_poly.pdbx_seq_one_letter_code
_entity_poly.pdbx_strand_id
1 'polypeptide(L)'
;QACRVLKEEGLRVILVNSNPATIMTDPGIADATYVEPITPEVVASIIEKERPDALLPTLGGQTALNTAVALSEMGVLERFNVELIGASIDAIRAGEDREEFKEIVERSGAEVARSFIAHTMEECHAAAAELGYPLVVRPSFTMGGLGSGFAYTPEDLERIAGQGLAASITTEVLLEESILGWKEYELELMRDKADN
;
A
#
# COMPACT_ATOMS: atom_id res chain seq x y z
N GLN A 1 -14.85 14.76 -1.11
CA GLN A 1 -14.36 15.91 -0.31
C GLN A 1 -13.10 16.50 -0.94
N ALA A 2 -12.04 15.73 -1.20
CA ALA A 2 -10.77 16.24 -1.73
C ALA A 2 -10.94 17.08 -2.99
N CYS A 3 -11.65 16.60 -3.99
CA CYS A 3 -11.89 17.37 -5.23
C CYS A 3 -12.56 18.72 -4.96
N ARG A 4 -13.52 18.77 -4.01
CA ARG A 4 -14.19 20.02 -3.66
C ARG A 4 -13.25 21.00 -2.99
N VAL A 5 -12.48 20.55 -2.01
CA VAL A 5 -11.51 21.39 -1.28
C VAL A 5 -10.45 21.94 -2.25
N LEU A 6 -9.89 21.09 -3.10
CA LEU A 6 -8.90 21.51 -4.10
C LEU A 6 -9.47 22.58 -5.07
N LYS A 7 -10.73 22.43 -5.49
CA LYS A 7 -11.39 23.43 -6.32
C LYS A 7 -11.68 24.73 -5.56
N GLU A 8 -12.06 24.67 -4.29
CA GLU A 8 -12.25 25.84 -3.42
C GLU A 8 -10.91 26.61 -3.24
N GLU A 9 -9.77 25.91 -3.26
CA GLU A 9 -8.42 26.49 -3.28
C GLU A 9 -7.98 27.03 -4.67
N GLY A 10 -8.87 26.96 -5.67
CA GLY A 10 -8.60 27.47 -7.02
C GLY A 10 -7.83 26.53 -7.92
N LEU A 11 -7.64 25.28 -7.53
CA LEU A 11 -6.95 24.29 -8.34
C LEU A 11 -7.89 23.65 -9.37
N ARG A 12 -7.38 23.42 -10.59
CA ARG A 12 -8.06 22.62 -11.59
C ARG A 12 -7.86 21.13 -11.26
N VAL A 13 -8.97 20.41 -11.07
CA VAL A 13 -8.96 19.01 -10.66
C VAL A 13 -9.26 18.10 -11.83
N ILE A 14 -8.34 17.16 -12.09
CA ILE A 14 -8.49 16.08 -13.07
C ILE A 14 -8.60 14.77 -12.29
N LEU A 15 -9.71 14.06 -12.46
CA LEU A 15 -9.98 12.81 -11.78
C LEU A 15 -9.91 11.64 -12.76
N VAL A 16 -9.21 10.58 -12.33
CA VAL A 16 -9.24 9.28 -13.02
C VAL A 16 -9.82 8.24 -12.07
N ASN A 17 -10.82 7.51 -12.51
CA ASN A 17 -11.44 6.43 -11.73
C ASN A 17 -12.03 5.39 -12.69
N SER A 18 -11.81 4.12 -12.42
CA SER A 18 -12.33 3.03 -13.26
C SER A 18 -13.80 2.69 -13.00
N ASN A 19 -14.38 3.21 -11.93
CA ASN A 19 -15.78 2.95 -11.57
C ASN A 19 -16.69 4.08 -12.07
N PRO A 20 -17.59 3.82 -13.04
CA PRO A 20 -18.54 4.81 -13.54
C PRO A 20 -19.70 5.09 -12.56
N ALA A 21 -19.90 4.25 -11.55
CA ALA A 21 -21.04 4.32 -10.63
C ALA A 21 -20.66 4.85 -9.24
N THR A 22 -19.65 5.71 -9.16
CA THR A 22 -19.27 6.37 -7.89
C THR A 22 -19.64 7.86 -7.94
N ILE A 23 -19.95 8.43 -6.78
CA ILE A 23 -20.17 9.88 -6.62
C ILE A 23 -18.99 10.69 -7.18
N MET A 24 -17.76 10.16 -7.10
CA MET A 24 -16.56 10.85 -7.59
C MET A 24 -16.58 11.10 -9.11
N THR A 25 -17.25 10.24 -9.88
CA THR A 25 -17.37 10.39 -11.33
C THR A 25 -18.59 11.21 -11.77
N ASP A 26 -19.38 11.70 -10.81
CA ASP A 26 -20.53 12.55 -11.11
C ASP A 26 -20.09 13.88 -11.76
N PRO A 27 -20.87 14.39 -12.72
CA PRO A 27 -20.60 15.67 -13.36
C PRO A 27 -20.45 16.81 -12.35
N GLY A 28 -19.40 17.61 -12.49
CA GLY A 28 -19.14 18.77 -11.65
C GLY A 28 -18.30 18.50 -10.39
N ILE A 29 -18.01 17.25 -10.06
CA ILE A 29 -17.10 16.93 -8.95
C ILE A 29 -15.66 17.34 -9.29
N ALA A 30 -15.17 17.00 -10.47
CA ALA A 30 -13.88 17.44 -10.99
C ALA A 30 -14.08 18.33 -12.23
N ASP A 31 -13.04 19.03 -12.66
CA ASP A 31 -13.07 19.85 -13.87
C ASP A 31 -12.90 19.00 -15.13
N ALA A 32 -12.20 17.87 -15.00
CA ALA A 32 -12.15 16.82 -16.01
C ALA A 32 -12.22 15.45 -15.30
N THR A 33 -13.05 14.55 -15.83
CA THR A 33 -13.23 13.20 -15.29
C THR A 33 -12.96 12.17 -16.38
N TYR A 34 -12.07 11.25 -16.10
CA TYR A 34 -11.73 10.11 -16.95
C TYR A 34 -12.23 8.83 -16.29
N VAL A 35 -13.20 8.18 -16.90
CA VAL A 35 -13.70 6.86 -16.48
C VAL A 35 -12.97 5.83 -17.33
N GLU A 36 -11.78 5.49 -16.90
CA GLU A 36 -10.83 4.65 -17.63
C GLU A 36 -10.14 3.66 -16.68
N PRO A 37 -9.60 2.55 -17.18
CA PRO A 37 -8.74 1.67 -16.38
C PRO A 37 -7.57 2.47 -15.79
N ILE A 38 -7.30 2.27 -14.49
CA ILE A 38 -6.15 2.91 -13.83
C ILE A 38 -4.91 2.05 -14.10
N THR A 39 -4.38 2.17 -15.32
CA THR A 39 -3.08 1.59 -15.71
C THR A 39 -2.05 2.69 -15.96
N PRO A 40 -0.75 2.40 -15.81
CA PRO A 40 0.29 3.39 -16.05
C PRO A 40 0.21 4.02 -17.45
N GLU A 41 -0.10 3.24 -18.48
CA GLU A 41 -0.18 3.69 -19.88
C GLU A 41 -1.36 4.65 -20.09
N VAL A 42 -2.53 4.32 -19.53
CA VAL A 42 -3.71 5.17 -19.63
C VAL A 42 -3.50 6.47 -18.88
N VAL A 43 -2.97 6.40 -17.66
CA VAL A 43 -2.70 7.60 -16.87
C VAL A 43 -1.60 8.45 -17.51
N ALA A 44 -0.56 7.85 -18.10
CA ALA A 44 0.46 8.57 -18.86
C ALA A 44 -0.15 9.35 -20.05
N SER A 45 -1.08 8.74 -20.77
CA SER A 45 -1.79 9.41 -21.89
C SER A 45 -2.66 10.59 -21.41
N ILE A 46 -3.26 10.45 -20.23
CA ILE A 46 -4.04 11.54 -19.60
C ILE A 46 -3.09 12.67 -19.16
N ILE A 47 -1.96 12.36 -18.55
CA ILE A 47 -0.92 13.34 -18.17
C ILE A 47 -0.41 14.07 -19.40
N GLU A 48 -0.13 13.37 -20.48
CA GLU A 48 0.30 13.99 -21.76
C GLU A 48 -0.71 14.98 -22.31
N LYS A 49 -2.00 14.63 -22.24
CA LYS A 49 -3.11 15.46 -22.74
C LYS A 49 -3.40 16.64 -21.84
N GLU A 50 -3.53 16.42 -20.55
CA GLU A 50 -4.03 17.40 -19.58
C GLU A 50 -2.92 18.28 -18.98
N ARG A 51 -1.67 17.81 -19.01
CA ARG A 51 -0.49 18.51 -18.48
C ARG A 51 -0.70 19.02 -17.06
N PRO A 52 -1.04 18.16 -16.10
CA PRO A 52 -1.20 18.58 -14.72
C PRO A 52 0.15 19.00 -14.14
N ASP A 53 0.15 19.94 -13.19
CA ASP A 53 1.34 20.33 -12.44
C ASP A 53 1.70 19.30 -11.36
N ALA A 54 0.68 18.56 -10.84
CA ALA A 54 0.86 17.61 -9.76
C ALA A 54 0.00 16.35 -9.91
N LEU A 55 0.45 15.26 -9.32
CA LEU A 55 -0.26 13.99 -9.16
C LEU A 55 -0.41 13.66 -7.68
N LEU A 56 -1.64 13.40 -7.23
CA LEU A 56 -1.98 13.00 -5.86
C LEU A 56 -2.45 11.54 -5.82
N PRO A 57 -1.58 10.56 -5.54
CA PRO A 57 -1.96 9.15 -5.53
C PRO A 57 -2.51 8.66 -4.19
N THR A 58 -2.21 9.34 -3.08
CA THR A 58 -2.49 8.86 -1.71
C THR A 58 -3.97 8.68 -1.39
N LEU A 59 -4.87 9.30 -2.16
CA LEU A 59 -6.32 9.15 -2.00
C LEU A 59 -6.94 8.04 -2.86
N GLY A 60 -6.15 7.35 -3.66
CA GLY A 60 -6.62 6.31 -4.59
C GLY A 60 -6.28 4.88 -4.18
N GLY A 61 -5.83 4.67 -2.95
CA GLY A 61 -5.43 3.36 -2.42
C GLY A 61 -4.25 2.76 -3.17
N GLN A 62 -4.03 1.45 -2.97
CA GLN A 62 -2.88 0.72 -3.51
C GLN A 62 -2.74 0.83 -5.03
N THR A 63 -3.85 0.80 -5.76
CA THR A 63 -3.84 0.93 -7.22
C THR A 63 -3.21 2.25 -7.67
N ALA A 64 -3.54 3.36 -7.01
CA ALA A 64 -2.99 4.66 -7.35
C ALA A 64 -1.51 4.79 -6.94
N LEU A 65 -1.12 4.24 -5.78
CA LEU A 65 0.26 4.21 -5.34
C LEU A 65 1.14 3.42 -6.31
N ASN A 66 0.73 2.21 -6.67
CA ASN A 66 1.45 1.38 -7.65
C ASN A 66 1.54 2.05 -9.02
N THR A 67 0.47 2.71 -9.46
CA THR A 67 0.46 3.46 -10.73
C THR A 67 1.43 4.64 -10.68
N ALA A 68 1.51 5.37 -9.56
CA ALA A 68 2.45 6.49 -9.40
C ALA A 68 3.90 6.03 -9.44
N VAL A 69 4.23 4.90 -8.79
CA VAL A 69 5.57 4.30 -8.86
C VAL A 69 5.92 3.92 -10.30
N ALA A 70 5.02 3.22 -11.00
CA ALA A 70 5.23 2.84 -12.39
C ALA A 70 5.41 4.05 -13.32
N LEU A 71 4.61 5.12 -13.17
CA LEU A 71 4.76 6.36 -13.94
C LEU A 71 6.11 7.04 -13.70
N SER A 72 6.62 6.99 -12.47
CA SER A 72 7.96 7.48 -12.14
C SER A 72 9.04 6.64 -12.83
N GLU A 73 8.94 5.32 -12.76
CA GLU A 73 9.88 4.40 -13.41
C GLU A 73 9.88 4.50 -14.94
N MET A 74 8.72 4.79 -15.54
CA MET A 74 8.58 5.10 -16.96
C MET A 74 9.12 6.49 -17.35
N GLY A 75 9.55 7.31 -16.38
CA GLY A 75 10.01 8.69 -16.61
C GLY A 75 8.91 9.65 -17.02
N VAL A 76 7.64 9.29 -16.87
CA VAL A 76 6.50 10.12 -17.29
C VAL A 76 6.38 11.37 -16.44
N LEU A 77 6.56 11.25 -15.11
CA LEU A 77 6.46 12.39 -14.20
C LEU A 77 7.55 13.44 -14.52
N GLU A 78 8.78 13.00 -14.73
CA GLU A 78 9.89 13.86 -15.10
C GLU A 78 9.70 14.50 -16.48
N ARG A 79 9.33 13.69 -17.50
CA ARG A 79 9.10 14.14 -18.88
C ARG A 79 8.08 15.27 -18.98
N PHE A 80 7.03 15.21 -18.16
CA PHE A 80 5.95 16.20 -18.19
C PHE A 80 6.01 17.20 -17.04
N ASN A 81 7.06 17.15 -16.21
CA ASN A 81 7.27 18.01 -15.05
C ASN A 81 6.09 17.97 -14.07
N VAL A 82 5.63 16.75 -13.74
CA VAL A 82 4.53 16.52 -12.80
C VAL A 82 5.09 16.26 -11.41
N GLU A 83 4.74 17.11 -10.46
CA GLU A 83 5.15 16.93 -9.06
C GLU A 83 4.28 15.85 -8.39
N LEU A 84 4.90 14.89 -7.73
CA LEU A 84 4.18 13.94 -6.89
C LEU A 84 3.92 14.58 -5.52
N ILE A 85 2.67 14.71 -5.15
CA ILE A 85 2.25 15.33 -3.89
C ILE A 85 1.54 14.32 -2.98
N GLY A 86 1.55 14.59 -1.67
CA GLY A 86 1.00 13.69 -0.64
C GLY A 86 2.03 12.70 -0.09
N ALA A 87 2.76 12.00 -0.95
CA ALA A 87 3.90 11.16 -0.58
C ALA A 87 4.92 11.11 -1.72
N SER A 88 6.20 11.09 -1.38
CA SER A 88 7.28 10.87 -2.36
C SER A 88 7.35 9.41 -2.79
N ILE A 89 8.00 9.11 -3.93
CA ILE A 89 8.23 7.73 -4.37
C ILE A 89 8.99 6.93 -3.30
N ASP A 90 10.01 7.54 -2.69
CA ASP A 90 10.80 6.89 -1.65
C ASP A 90 9.94 6.57 -0.41
N ALA A 91 9.06 7.50 0.00
CA ALA A 91 8.12 7.26 1.09
C ALA A 91 7.11 6.16 0.77
N ILE A 92 6.62 6.08 -0.48
CA ILE A 92 5.72 5.01 -0.93
C ILE A 92 6.46 3.67 -0.88
N ARG A 93 7.66 3.58 -1.42
CA ARG A 93 8.46 2.35 -1.40
C ARG A 93 8.78 1.90 0.02
N ALA A 94 9.26 2.81 0.85
CA ALA A 94 9.56 2.54 2.25
C ALA A 94 8.34 2.09 3.08
N GLY A 95 7.14 2.57 2.75
CA GLY A 95 5.90 2.13 3.40
C GLY A 95 5.36 0.80 2.90
N GLU A 96 5.70 0.42 1.65
CA GLU A 96 5.24 -0.82 1.02
C GLU A 96 6.19 -2.00 1.24
N ASP A 97 7.49 -1.74 1.34
CA ASP A 97 8.51 -2.73 1.65
C ASP A 97 8.53 -2.98 3.17
N ARG A 98 8.21 -4.21 3.57
CA ARG A 98 8.09 -4.57 4.98
C ARG A 98 9.42 -4.56 5.72
N GLU A 99 10.49 -4.94 5.04
CA GLU A 99 11.82 -4.99 5.61
C GLU A 99 12.38 -3.57 5.79
N GLU A 100 12.25 -2.73 4.78
CA GLU A 100 12.63 -1.32 4.86
C GLU A 100 11.79 -0.57 5.90
N PHE A 101 10.47 -0.80 5.95
CA PHE A 101 9.59 -0.22 6.97
C PHE A 101 10.01 -0.62 8.39
N LYS A 102 10.32 -1.91 8.61
CA LYS A 102 10.82 -2.40 9.89
C LYS A 102 12.09 -1.69 10.32
N GLU A 103 13.07 -1.57 9.42
CA GLU A 103 14.31 -0.85 9.70
C GLU A 103 14.08 0.62 10.05
N ILE A 104 13.14 1.29 9.37
CA ILE A 104 12.77 2.68 9.66
C ILE A 104 12.18 2.80 11.06
N VAL A 105 11.26 1.91 11.44
CA VAL A 105 10.63 1.89 12.76
C VAL A 105 11.67 1.65 13.84
N GLU A 106 12.55 0.66 13.68
CA GLU A 106 13.63 0.36 14.64
C GLU A 106 14.62 1.53 14.79
N ARG A 107 15.01 2.17 13.68
CA ARG A 107 15.85 3.38 13.70
C ARG A 107 15.18 4.56 14.40
N SER A 108 13.87 4.65 14.39
CA SER A 108 13.12 5.67 15.12
C SER A 108 13.06 5.42 16.65
N GLY A 109 13.56 4.28 17.10
CA GLY A 109 13.52 3.86 18.50
C GLY A 109 12.20 3.21 18.92
N ALA A 110 11.32 2.89 17.96
CA ALA A 110 10.12 2.13 18.20
C ALA A 110 10.37 0.62 18.03
N GLU A 111 9.47 -0.18 18.58
CA GLU A 111 9.52 -1.65 18.47
C GLU A 111 8.57 -2.11 17.37
N VAL A 112 8.94 -3.18 16.70
CA VAL A 112 8.08 -3.90 15.76
C VAL A 112 7.78 -5.29 16.32
N ALA A 113 6.65 -5.87 15.93
CA ALA A 113 6.34 -7.25 16.24
C ALA A 113 7.43 -8.18 15.68
N ARG A 114 7.91 -9.14 16.49
CA ARG A 114 8.90 -10.11 16.02
C ARG A 114 8.32 -10.93 14.89
N SER A 115 9.07 -11.07 13.82
CA SER A 115 8.61 -11.75 12.62
C SER A 115 9.73 -12.51 11.94
N PHE A 116 9.35 -13.57 11.21
CA PHE A 116 10.24 -14.39 10.40
C PHE A 116 9.58 -14.64 9.03
N ILE A 117 10.39 -14.58 7.99
CA ILE A 117 10.00 -15.03 6.66
C ILE A 117 10.28 -16.52 6.57
N ALA A 118 9.38 -17.29 5.99
CA ALA A 118 9.51 -18.73 5.78
C ALA A 118 9.05 -19.11 4.36
N HIS A 119 9.81 -19.98 3.72
CA HIS A 119 9.53 -20.54 2.40
C HIS A 119 9.16 -22.02 2.44
N THR A 120 9.33 -22.65 3.60
CA THR A 120 9.03 -24.07 3.84
C THR A 120 8.29 -24.26 5.16
N MET A 121 7.60 -25.38 5.30
CA MET A 121 6.95 -25.71 6.58
C MET A 121 7.97 -25.93 7.70
N GLU A 122 9.16 -26.44 7.39
CA GLU A 122 10.24 -26.61 8.38
C GLU A 122 10.68 -25.26 8.96
N GLU A 123 10.84 -24.24 8.11
CA GLU A 123 11.12 -22.87 8.53
C GLU A 123 9.96 -22.27 9.33
N CYS A 124 8.70 -22.55 8.94
CA CYS A 124 7.53 -22.15 9.72
C CYS A 124 7.55 -22.73 11.15
N HIS A 125 7.90 -24.00 11.30
CA HIS A 125 8.01 -24.61 12.62
C HIS A 125 9.15 -24.01 13.44
N ALA A 126 10.30 -23.74 12.83
CA ALA A 126 11.41 -23.09 13.50
C ALA A 126 11.02 -21.68 13.98
N ALA A 127 10.36 -20.88 13.13
CA ALA A 127 9.86 -19.57 13.50
C ALA A 127 8.82 -19.62 14.62
N ALA A 128 7.89 -20.60 14.57
CA ALA A 128 6.87 -20.77 15.60
C ALA A 128 7.46 -21.19 16.95
N ALA A 129 8.55 -21.96 16.96
CA ALA A 129 9.25 -22.33 18.18
C ALA A 129 9.86 -21.11 18.89
N GLU A 130 10.26 -20.09 18.13
CA GLU A 130 10.81 -18.84 18.68
C GLU A 130 9.73 -17.82 19.04
N LEU A 131 8.69 -17.69 18.21
CA LEU A 131 7.62 -16.70 18.43
C LEU A 131 6.64 -17.13 19.53
N GLY A 132 6.37 -18.44 19.61
CA GLY A 132 5.28 -18.99 20.43
C GLY A 132 3.91 -18.81 19.77
N TYR A 133 2.89 -19.25 20.47
CA TYR A 133 1.48 -19.13 20.04
C TYR A 133 0.71 -18.18 20.98
N PRO A 134 -0.31 -17.45 20.48
CA PRO A 134 -0.74 -17.39 19.09
C PRO A 134 0.23 -16.60 18.21
N LEU A 135 0.29 -16.94 16.93
CA LEU A 135 1.03 -16.19 15.92
C LEU A 135 0.17 -15.90 14.70
N VAL A 136 0.58 -14.92 13.90
CA VAL A 136 -0.08 -14.51 12.67
C VAL A 136 0.69 -15.05 11.48
N VAL A 137 -0.02 -15.63 10.52
CA VAL A 137 0.55 -16.06 9.25
C VAL A 137 0.03 -15.13 8.16
N ARG A 138 0.94 -14.57 7.35
CA ARG A 138 0.63 -13.67 6.24
C ARG A 138 1.38 -14.09 4.99
N PRO A 139 0.73 -14.68 3.99
CA PRO A 139 1.36 -14.97 2.70
C PRO A 139 1.77 -13.69 2.00
N SER A 140 2.91 -13.72 1.32
CA SER A 140 3.34 -12.64 0.43
C SER A 140 2.57 -12.71 -0.90
N PHE A 141 2.24 -11.53 -1.45
CA PHE A 141 1.59 -11.38 -2.76
C PHE A 141 0.24 -12.11 -2.90
N THR A 142 -0.55 -12.24 -1.82
CA THR A 142 -1.91 -12.78 -1.90
C THR A 142 -2.94 -11.66 -1.76
N MET A 143 -4.07 -11.81 -2.48
CA MET A 143 -5.20 -10.89 -2.39
C MET A 143 -6.31 -11.45 -1.51
N GLY A 144 -7.03 -10.56 -0.81
CA GLY A 144 -8.23 -10.93 -0.07
C GLY A 144 -8.01 -11.79 1.17
N GLY A 145 -6.78 -11.84 1.71
CA GLY A 145 -6.46 -12.58 2.94
C GLY A 145 -6.39 -14.09 2.77
N LEU A 146 -6.32 -14.59 1.53
CA LEU A 146 -6.20 -16.02 1.24
C LEU A 146 -4.92 -16.60 1.89
N GLY A 147 -5.07 -17.60 2.74
CA GLY A 147 -3.98 -18.24 3.46
C GLY A 147 -3.43 -17.43 4.65
N SER A 148 -4.04 -16.27 4.97
CA SER A 148 -3.73 -15.51 6.19
C SER A 148 -4.57 -15.99 7.37
N GLY A 149 -4.04 -15.87 8.57
CA GLY A 149 -4.81 -16.18 9.77
C GLY A 149 -3.99 -16.23 11.05
N PHE A 150 -4.68 -16.45 12.15
CA PHE A 150 -4.09 -16.71 13.45
C PHE A 150 -3.92 -18.21 13.66
N ALA A 151 -2.71 -18.64 13.98
CA ALA A 151 -2.42 -19.98 14.45
C ALA A 151 -2.36 -19.97 15.97
N TYR A 152 -3.21 -20.71 16.61
CA TYR A 152 -3.25 -20.88 18.07
C TYR A 152 -2.56 -22.17 18.51
N THR A 153 -2.42 -23.10 17.59
CA THR A 153 -1.83 -24.43 17.82
C THR A 153 -0.90 -24.82 16.66
N PRO A 154 -0.02 -25.81 16.84
CA PRO A 154 0.77 -26.35 15.73
C PRO A 154 -0.08 -26.84 14.55
N GLU A 155 -1.24 -27.43 14.82
CA GLU A 155 -2.16 -27.92 13.78
C GLU A 155 -2.76 -26.76 12.96
N ASP A 156 -3.06 -25.62 13.63
CA ASP A 156 -3.46 -24.39 12.94
C ASP A 156 -2.35 -23.88 12.04
N LEU A 157 -1.10 -23.87 12.53
CA LEU A 157 0.05 -23.45 11.76
C LEU A 157 0.21 -24.28 10.48
N GLU A 158 0.18 -25.62 10.61
CA GLU A 158 0.27 -26.54 9.47
C GLU A 158 -0.77 -26.20 8.41
N ARG A 159 -2.00 -26.02 8.82
CA ARG A 159 -3.12 -25.75 7.93
C ARG A 159 -2.98 -24.36 7.26
N ILE A 160 -2.72 -23.31 8.05
CA ILE A 160 -2.73 -21.92 7.56
C ILE A 160 -1.46 -21.63 6.76
N ALA A 161 -0.27 -21.97 7.30
CA ALA A 161 0.99 -21.75 6.61
C ALA A 161 1.11 -22.61 5.35
N GLY A 162 0.64 -23.87 5.38
CA GLY A 162 0.58 -24.72 4.20
C GLY A 162 -0.27 -24.11 3.07
N GLN A 163 -1.44 -23.56 3.40
CA GLN A 163 -2.27 -22.84 2.45
C GLN A 163 -1.60 -21.54 1.96
N GLY A 164 -0.96 -20.82 2.87
CA GLY A 164 -0.24 -19.58 2.55
C GLY A 164 0.91 -19.79 1.59
N LEU A 165 1.77 -20.77 1.85
CA LEU A 165 2.90 -21.14 0.98
C LEU A 165 2.42 -21.59 -0.41
N ALA A 166 1.31 -22.34 -0.47
CA ALA A 166 0.73 -22.79 -1.74
C ALA A 166 0.07 -21.64 -2.52
N ALA A 167 -0.47 -20.63 -1.84
CA ALA A 167 -1.15 -19.50 -2.47
C ALA A 167 -0.18 -18.39 -2.88
N SER A 168 0.96 -18.26 -2.21
CA SER A 168 1.97 -17.25 -2.51
C SER A 168 2.70 -17.56 -3.81
N ILE A 169 2.79 -16.60 -4.71
CA ILE A 169 3.53 -16.72 -5.98
C ILE A 169 5.03 -16.94 -5.72
N THR A 170 5.55 -16.40 -4.63
CA THR A 170 6.96 -16.54 -4.22
C THR A 170 7.19 -17.72 -3.26
N THR A 171 6.13 -18.50 -2.94
CA THR A 171 6.18 -19.55 -1.93
C THR A 171 6.75 -19.01 -0.62
N GLU A 172 6.17 -17.91 -0.13
CA GLU A 172 6.66 -17.18 1.03
C GLU A 172 5.52 -16.80 1.96
N VAL A 173 5.73 -16.99 3.25
CA VAL A 173 4.85 -16.50 4.31
C VAL A 173 5.64 -15.75 5.36
N LEU A 174 5.06 -14.68 5.89
CA LEU A 174 5.53 -14.01 7.10
C LEU A 174 4.83 -14.65 8.31
N LEU A 175 5.58 -15.07 9.29
CA LEU A 175 5.09 -15.44 10.62
C LEU A 175 5.42 -14.30 11.57
N GLU A 176 4.44 -13.87 12.34
CA GLU A 176 4.56 -12.69 13.20
C GLU A 176 3.96 -12.98 14.57
N GLU A 177 4.59 -12.51 15.64
CA GLU A 177 4.02 -12.63 16.98
C GLU A 177 2.67 -11.91 17.05
N SER A 178 1.74 -12.50 17.80
CA SER A 178 0.42 -11.92 17.93
C SER A 178 0.40 -10.78 18.93
N ILE A 179 -0.16 -9.65 18.50
CA ILE A 179 -0.44 -8.49 19.34
C ILE A 179 -1.91 -8.45 19.82
N LEU A 180 -2.61 -9.57 19.78
CA LEU A 180 -3.99 -9.67 20.26
C LEU A 180 -4.08 -9.23 21.73
N GLY A 181 -5.05 -8.36 21.99
CA GLY A 181 -5.26 -7.78 23.32
C GLY A 181 -4.45 -6.52 23.62
N TRP A 182 -3.56 -6.12 22.73
CA TRP A 182 -2.90 -4.81 22.81
C TRP A 182 -3.91 -3.70 22.48
N LYS A 183 -3.62 -2.48 22.96
CA LYS A 183 -4.39 -1.32 22.55
C LYS A 183 -3.89 -0.84 21.21
N GLU A 184 -4.83 -0.61 20.29
CA GLU A 184 -4.54 -0.03 18.98
C GLU A 184 -4.70 1.48 19.04
N TYR A 185 -3.72 2.19 18.51
CA TYR A 185 -3.73 3.63 18.33
C TYR A 185 -3.30 3.93 16.90
N GLU A 186 -4.05 4.80 16.25
CA GLU A 186 -3.73 5.33 14.94
C GLU A 186 -3.34 6.80 15.06
N LEU A 187 -2.25 7.19 14.41
CA LEU A 187 -1.77 8.56 14.40
C LEU A 187 -1.79 9.07 12.96
N GLU A 188 -2.54 10.14 12.75
CA GLU A 188 -2.53 10.87 11.49
C GLU A 188 -1.51 12.00 11.56
N LEU A 189 -0.42 11.89 10.81
CA LEU A 189 0.61 12.91 10.75
C LEU A 189 0.48 13.72 9.48
N MET A 190 0.35 15.05 9.63
CA MET A 190 0.36 15.99 8.53
C MET A 190 1.56 16.93 8.68
N ARG A 191 2.39 17.01 7.64
CA ARG A 191 3.59 17.83 7.63
C ARG A 191 3.71 18.56 6.30
N ASP A 192 3.91 19.86 6.33
CA ASP A 192 4.11 20.66 5.13
C ASP A 192 5.61 20.78 4.74
N LYS A 193 5.90 21.46 3.60
CA LYS A 193 7.29 21.68 3.12
C LYS A 193 8.10 22.59 4.03
N ALA A 194 7.47 23.32 4.96
CA ALA A 194 8.11 24.19 5.94
C ALA A 194 8.31 23.50 7.30
N ASP A 195 8.01 22.21 7.38
CA ASP A 195 8.16 21.38 8.59
C ASP A 195 7.19 21.75 9.73
N ASN A 196 6.01 22.26 9.35
CA ASN A 196 4.94 22.46 10.31
C ASN A 196 4.13 21.18 10.52
#